data_dc23b373d50e239788b9e955bc947e6f
#
_entry.id   dc23b373d50e239788b9e955bc947e6f
#
_cell.length_a   1.000
_cell.length_b   1.000
_cell.length_c   1.000
_cell.angle_alpha   90.00
_cell.angle_beta   90.00
_cell.angle_gamma   90.00
#
_symmetry.space_group_name_H-M   'P 1'
#
loop_
_entity.id
_entity.type
_entity.pdbx_description
1 polymer ?
#
loop_
_entity_poly.entity_id
_entity_poly.type
_entity_poly.pdbx_seq_one_letter_code
_entity_poly.pdbx_strand_id
1 'polypeptide(L)'
;MKKLPNQIAMDGTAASGKTTVGKIVANKLGYLFFDTGIMYRVAAYGANQKLHDVTDETKVSAVVEAMNIELANDEANGVTNVLLDGQNITDLLHLPEVDRIVSTVAAYPAVRTALTQQQRNIGLRGKVVMVGRDIGTVVMPDAEMTAHGHAFLQR
;
A
#
# COMPACT_ATOMS: atom_id res chain seq x y z
N MET A 1 29.41 9.00 -8.90
CA MET A 1 28.39 7.94 -8.69
C MET A 1 27.00 8.50 -8.99
N LYS A 2 26.20 7.77 -9.74
CA LYS A 2 24.77 8.16 -9.90
C LYS A 2 24.08 8.02 -8.55
N LYS A 3 23.39 9.09 -8.13
CA LYS A 3 22.54 9.04 -6.93
C LYS A 3 21.41 8.06 -7.16
N LEU A 4 21.19 7.16 -6.21
CA LEU A 4 20.05 6.25 -6.27
C LEU A 4 18.74 7.02 -6.08
N PRO A 5 17.67 6.66 -6.82
CA PRO A 5 16.37 7.30 -6.64
C PRO A 5 15.81 6.98 -5.27
N ASN A 6 15.30 7.99 -4.56
CA ASN A 6 14.66 7.81 -3.26
C ASN A 6 13.24 7.24 -3.37
N GLN A 7 12.59 7.47 -4.49
CA GLN A 7 11.22 7.06 -4.73
C GLN A 7 11.15 6.25 -6.03
N ILE A 8 10.71 5.01 -5.91
CA ILE A 8 10.53 4.11 -7.06
C ILE A 8 9.06 3.72 -7.10
N ALA A 9 8.38 4.15 -8.15
CA ALA A 9 6.99 3.80 -8.43
C ALA A 9 6.94 2.66 -9.47
N MET A 10 6.26 1.58 -9.15
CA MET A 10 6.10 0.44 -10.05
C MET A 10 4.62 0.20 -10.33
N ASP A 11 4.23 0.46 -11.56
CA ASP A 11 2.86 0.28 -12.02
C ASP A 11 2.72 -0.99 -12.86
N GLY A 12 1.60 -1.66 -12.69
CA GLY A 12 1.27 -2.82 -13.48
C GLY A 12 -0.05 -3.43 -13.08
N THR A 13 -0.60 -4.25 -13.97
CA THR A 13 -1.81 -5.02 -13.71
C THR A 13 -1.54 -6.13 -12.68
N ALA A 14 -2.60 -6.71 -12.14
CA ALA A 14 -2.50 -7.91 -11.32
C ALA A 14 -1.72 -9.00 -12.09
N ALA A 15 -0.91 -9.78 -11.36
CA ALA A 15 -0.10 -10.86 -11.92
C ALA A 15 0.97 -10.42 -12.95
N SER A 16 1.34 -9.14 -13.01
CA SER A 16 2.43 -8.64 -13.87
C SER A 16 3.84 -8.94 -13.33
N GLY A 17 3.95 -9.44 -12.10
CA GLY A 17 5.22 -9.68 -11.41
C GLY A 17 5.77 -8.46 -10.66
N LYS A 18 5.03 -7.34 -10.61
CA LYS A 18 5.49 -6.11 -9.96
C LYS A 18 5.81 -6.29 -8.48
N THR A 19 5.00 -7.06 -7.76
CA THR A 19 5.24 -7.33 -6.34
C THR A 19 6.55 -8.08 -6.12
N THR A 20 6.79 -9.13 -6.89
CA THR A 20 8.03 -9.93 -6.80
C THR A 20 9.26 -9.08 -7.11
N VAL A 21 9.24 -8.36 -8.23
CA VAL A 21 10.35 -7.49 -8.64
C VAL A 21 10.54 -6.35 -7.65
N GLY A 22 9.45 -5.73 -7.19
CA GLY A 22 9.50 -4.65 -6.21
C GLY A 22 10.16 -5.06 -4.89
N LYS A 23 9.83 -6.25 -4.38
CA LYS A 23 10.48 -6.81 -3.18
C LYS A 23 11.99 -7.02 -3.37
N ILE A 24 12.39 -7.57 -4.52
CA ILE A 24 13.80 -7.79 -4.83
C ILE A 24 14.55 -6.46 -4.88
N VAL A 25 13.98 -5.46 -5.55
CA VAL A 25 14.59 -4.12 -5.66
C VAL A 25 14.69 -3.46 -4.29
N ALA A 26 13.62 -3.47 -3.52
CA ALA A 26 13.60 -2.89 -2.17
C ALA A 26 14.66 -3.54 -1.26
N ASN A 27 14.74 -4.86 -1.26
CA ASN A 27 15.73 -5.59 -0.47
C ASN A 27 17.17 -5.25 -0.88
N LYS A 28 17.45 -5.17 -2.18
CA LYS A 28 18.79 -4.82 -2.68
C LYS A 28 19.20 -3.39 -2.31
N LEU A 29 18.25 -2.48 -2.24
CA LEU A 29 18.51 -1.08 -1.93
C LEU A 29 18.41 -0.76 -0.42
N GLY A 30 17.89 -1.68 0.39
CA GLY A 30 17.55 -1.40 1.79
C GLY A 30 16.40 -0.42 1.94
N TYR A 31 15.44 -0.44 1.01
CA TYR A 31 14.29 0.45 0.97
C TYR A 31 13.04 -0.23 1.53
N LEU A 32 12.09 0.59 1.98
CA LEU A 32 10.75 0.11 2.32
C LEU A 32 10.09 -0.47 1.06
N PHE A 33 9.60 -1.69 1.15
CA PHE A 33 8.69 -2.24 0.15
C PHE A 33 7.25 -1.93 0.56
N PHE A 34 6.49 -1.34 -0.34
CA PHE A 34 5.11 -0.96 -0.08
C PHE A 34 4.20 -1.37 -1.24
N ASP A 35 3.32 -2.32 -0.97
CA ASP A 35 2.21 -2.69 -1.87
C ASP A 35 0.96 -1.90 -1.46
N THR A 36 0.48 -1.01 -2.32
CA THR A 36 -0.66 -0.15 -2.00
C THR A 36 -1.96 -0.91 -1.78
N GLY A 37 -2.11 -2.10 -2.34
CA GLY A 37 -3.27 -2.96 -2.10
C GLY A 37 -3.45 -3.32 -0.63
N ILE A 38 -2.37 -3.38 0.13
CA ILE A 38 -2.41 -3.63 1.58
C ILE A 38 -3.16 -2.51 2.32
N MET A 39 -3.04 -1.26 1.90
CA MET A 39 -3.74 -0.15 2.56
C MET A 39 -5.26 -0.29 2.50
N TYR A 40 -5.79 -0.82 1.41
CA TYR A 40 -7.23 -1.10 1.29
C TYR A 40 -7.68 -2.18 2.26
N ARG A 41 -6.84 -3.17 2.50
CA ARG A 41 -7.08 -4.20 3.52
C ARG A 41 -7.03 -3.62 4.94
N VAL A 42 -6.11 -2.72 5.20
CA VAL A 42 -6.05 -1.98 6.48
C VAL A 42 -7.33 -1.18 6.70
N ALA A 43 -7.78 -0.45 5.68
CA ALA A 43 -9.02 0.33 5.74
C ALA A 43 -10.23 -0.57 6.01
N ALA A 44 -10.34 -1.70 5.30
CA ALA A 44 -11.42 -2.67 5.50
C ALA A 44 -11.40 -3.27 6.92
N TYR A 45 -10.24 -3.72 7.37
CA TYR A 45 -10.07 -4.27 8.72
C TYR A 45 -10.45 -3.25 9.78
N GLY A 46 -9.86 -2.07 9.75
CA GLY A 46 -10.10 -1.03 10.75
C GLY A 46 -11.54 -0.53 10.78
N ALA A 47 -12.17 -0.35 9.61
CA ALA A 47 -13.57 0.01 9.52
C ALA A 47 -14.48 -1.08 10.12
N ASN A 48 -14.20 -2.34 9.80
CA ASN A 48 -14.97 -3.47 10.35
C ASN A 48 -14.83 -3.59 11.86
N GLN A 49 -13.64 -3.36 12.41
CA GLN A 49 -13.43 -3.39 13.86
C GLN A 49 -14.22 -2.31 14.60
N LYS A 50 -14.35 -1.12 14.01
CA LYS A 50 -15.02 0.01 14.65
C LYS A 50 -16.52 0.07 14.40
N LEU A 51 -16.96 -0.30 13.19
CA LEU A 51 -18.35 -0.11 12.76
C LEU A 51 -19.16 -1.40 12.68
N HIS A 52 -18.51 -2.54 12.51
CA HIS A 52 -19.11 -3.86 12.23
C HIS A 52 -19.96 -3.91 10.95
N ASP A 53 -20.39 -2.77 10.43
CA ASP A 53 -21.11 -2.59 9.17
C ASP A 53 -20.38 -1.55 8.32
N VAL A 54 -19.94 -1.96 7.13
CA VAL A 54 -19.16 -1.12 6.20
C VAL A 54 -19.99 -0.63 5.01
N THR A 55 -21.31 -0.66 5.10
CA THR A 55 -22.20 -0.23 4.02
C THR A 55 -22.42 1.27 3.94
N ASP A 56 -22.08 2.02 4.99
CA ASP A 56 -22.19 3.48 5.04
C ASP A 56 -20.85 4.13 4.69
N GLU A 57 -20.73 4.64 3.46
CA GLU A 57 -19.50 5.26 2.96
C GLU A 57 -19.02 6.40 3.85
N THR A 58 -19.93 7.27 4.33
CA THR A 58 -19.58 8.43 5.16
C THR A 58 -18.91 8.01 6.46
N LYS A 59 -19.48 7.02 7.14
CA LYS A 59 -18.90 6.48 8.38
C LYS A 59 -17.57 5.77 8.14
N VAL A 60 -17.49 4.95 7.10
CA VAL A 60 -16.26 4.24 6.73
C VAL A 60 -15.16 5.24 6.39
N SER A 61 -15.45 6.27 5.61
CA SER A 61 -14.48 7.29 5.23
C SER A 61 -13.94 8.05 6.44
N ALA A 62 -14.81 8.44 7.37
CA ALA A 62 -14.40 9.12 8.60
C ALA A 62 -13.45 8.26 9.44
N VAL A 63 -13.74 6.96 9.55
CA VAL A 63 -12.84 6.00 10.25
C VAL A 63 -11.49 5.91 9.54
N VAL A 64 -11.48 5.78 8.21
CA VAL A 64 -10.25 5.65 7.42
C VAL A 64 -9.39 6.91 7.50
N GLU A 65 -9.99 8.10 7.42
CA GLU A 65 -9.27 9.37 7.55
C GLU A 65 -8.57 9.53 8.90
N ALA A 66 -9.16 8.99 9.97
CA ALA A 66 -8.62 9.07 11.32
C ALA A 66 -7.57 7.99 11.64
N MET A 67 -7.35 7.00 10.75
CA MET A 67 -6.38 5.93 10.96
C MET A 67 -4.95 6.45 10.91
N ASN A 68 -4.12 6.03 11.86
CA ASN A 68 -2.68 6.15 11.77
C ASN A 68 -2.10 4.81 11.27
N ILE A 69 -1.66 4.80 10.01
CA ILE A 69 -1.10 3.61 9.35
C ILE A 69 0.41 3.79 9.23
N GLU A 70 1.15 2.86 9.80
CA GLU A 70 2.60 2.85 9.74
C GLU A 70 3.09 1.55 9.10
N LEU A 71 4.16 1.65 8.32
CA LEU A 71 4.83 0.53 7.69
C LEU A 71 6.26 0.47 8.17
N ALA A 72 6.74 -0.71 8.50
CA ALA A 72 8.11 -0.94 8.91
C ALA A 72 8.65 -2.23 8.30
N ASN A 73 9.88 -2.20 7.80
CA ASN A 73 10.56 -3.42 7.36
C ASN A 73 10.93 -4.27 8.57
N ASP A 74 10.58 -5.55 8.51
CA ASP A 74 11.15 -6.57 9.37
C ASP A 74 12.32 -7.21 8.62
N GLU A 75 13.52 -6.72 8.88
CA GLU A 75 14.74 -7.19 8.20
C GLU A 75 15.03 -8.68 8.48
N ALA A 76 14.65 -9.16 9.66
CA ALA A 76 14.89 -10.55 10.05
C ALA A 76 14.05 -11.54 9.23
N ASN A 77 12.82 -11.17 8.89
CA ASN A 77 11.87 -12.03 8.17
C ASN A 77 11.64 -11.62 6.70
N GLY A 78 12.21 -10.50 6.25
CA GLY A 78 12.07 -10.00 4.89
C GLY A 78 10.64 -9.56 4.54
N VAL A 79 9.84 -9.18 5.51
CA VAL A 79 8.45 -8.73 5.35
C VAL A 79 8.27 -7.29 5.79
N THR A 80 7.21 -6.64 5.29
CA THR A 80 6.80 -5.34 5.76
C THR A 80 5.72 -5.50 6.81
N ASN A 81 5.99 -5.07 8.03
CA ASN A 81 4.99 -5.01 9.10
C ASN A 81 4.07 -3.82 8.91
N VAL A 82 2.80 -4.03 9.17
CA VAL A 82 1.74 -3.02 9.08
C VAL A 82 1.19 -2.76 10.48
N LEU A 83 1.28 -1.52 10.92
CA LEU A 83 0.74 -1.08 12.20
C LEU A 83 -0.46 -0.17 11.96
N LEU A 84 -1.54 -0.43 12.66
CA LEU A 84 -2.73 0.42 12.71
C LEU A 84 -2.88 0.93 14.13
N ASP A 85 -2.81 2.26 14.27
CA ASP A 85 -2.89 2.94 15.58
C ASP A 85 -1.92 2.33 16.61
N GLY A 86 -0.73 1.96 16.17
CA GLY A 86 0.34 1.37 16.99
C GLY A 86 0.27 -0.15 17.18
N GLN A 87 -0.79 -0.81 16.73
CA GLN A 87 -0.93 -2.26 16.81
C GLN A 87 -0.47 -2.94 15.52
N ASN A 88 0.37 -3.96 15.62
CA ASN A 88 0.75 -4.78 14.47
C ASN A 88 -0.42 -5.65 14.04
N ILE A 89 -0.94 -5.41 12.84
CA ILE A 89 -2.08 -6.12 12.26
C ILE A 89 -1.70 -6.93 11.02
N THR A 90 -0.43 -7.10 10.74
CA THR A 90 0.07 -7.73 9.51
C THR A 90 -0.61 -9.05 9.20
N ASP A 91 -0.74 -9.93 10.20
CA ASP A 91 -1.33 -11.26 10.03
C ASP A 91 -2.87 -11.25 9.98
N LEU A 92 -3.50 -10.12 10.28
CA LEU A 92 -4.96 -9.98 10.29
C LEU A 92 -5.53 -9.49 8.96
N LEU A 93 -4.70 -9.06 8.03
CA LEU A 93 -5.13 -8.41 6.79
C LEU A 93 -5.67 -9.39 5.75
N HIS A 94 -5.43 -10.68 5.90
CA HIS A 94 -5.89 -11.74 5.00
C HIS A 94 -6.95 -12.66 5.63
N LEU A 95 -7.56 -12.22 6.72
CA LEU A 95 -8.68 -12.95 7.33
C LEU A 95 -9.89 -12.98 6.39
N PRO A 96 -10.70 -14.04 6.41
CA PRO A 96 -11.88 -14.16 5.53
C PRO A 96 -12.86 -13.00 5.66
N GLU A 97 -13.02 -12.42 6.83
CA GLU A 97 -13.86 -11.23 7.05
C GLU A 97 -13.35 -10.00 6.31
N VAL A 98 -12.04 -9.83 6.19
CA VAL A 98 -11.42 -8.75 5.41
C VAL A 98 -11.63 -9.01 3.92
N ASP A 99 -11.39 -10.24 3.47
CA ASP A 99 -11.57 -10.62 2.05
C ASP A 99 -12.99 -10.35 1.56
N ARG A 100 -14.00 -10.55 2.41
CA ARG A 100 -15.41 -10.33 2.05
C ARG A 100 -15.79 -8.88 1.85
N ILE A 101 -15.11 -7.94 2.51
CA ILE A 101 -15.52 -6.53 2.53
C ILE A 101 -14.53 -5.59 1.84
N VAL A 102 -13.31 -6.03 1.54
CA VAL A 102 -12.26 -5.14 1.00
C VAL A 102 -12.67 -4.49 -0.32
N SER A 103 -13.36 -5.20 -1.21
CA SER A 103 -13.81 -4.64 -2.48
C SER A 103 -14.90 -3.58 -2.29
N THR A 104 -15.78 -3.75 -1.33
CA THR A 104 -16.80 -2.74 -0.99
C THR A 104 -16.14 -1.47 -0.48
N VAL A 105 -15.25 -1.59 0.49
CA VAL A 105 -14.54 -0.44 1.07
C VAL A 105 -13.64 0.26 0.03
N ALA A 106 -12.94 -0.52 -0.80
CA ALA A 106 -12.07 0.02 -1.85
C ALA A 106 -12.85 0.73 -2.98
N ALA A 107 -14.14 0.46 -3.14
CA ALA A 107 -14.97 1.12 -4.14
C ALA A 107 -15.40 2.54 -3.73
N TYR A 108 -15.32 2.90 -2.46
CA TYR A 108 -15.73 4.22 -1.98
C TYR A 108 -14.74 5.31 -2.41
N PRO A 109 -15.18 6.33 -3.20
CA PRO A 109 -14.30 7.40 -3.64
C PRO A 109 -13.60 8.15 -2.50
N ALA A 110 -14.31 8.42 -1.41
CA ALA A 110 -13.73 9.12 -0.26
C ALA A 110 -12.65 8.30 0.45
N VAL A 111 -12.81 6.98 0.54
CA VAL A 111 -11.77 6.07 1.05
C VAL A 111 -10.53 6.10 0.15
N ARG A 112 -10.72 6.04 -1.16
CA ARG A 112 -9.63 6.10 -2.13
C ARG A 112 -8.84 7.42 -2.02
N THR A 113 -9.54 8.53 -1.87
CA THR A 113 -8.92 9.84 -1.68
C THR A 113 -8.08 9.89 -0.39
N ALA A 114 -8.64 9.44 0.72
CA ALA A 114 -7.94 9.40 1.99
C ALA A 114 -6.69 8.51 1.95
N LEU A 115 -6.81 7.31 1.38
CA LEU A 115 -5.68 6.39 1.26
C LEU A 115 -4.60 6.90 0.30
N THR A 116 -4.98 7.52 -0.80
CA THR A 116 -4.02 8.14 -1.73
C THR A 116 -3.17 9.19 -1.02
N GLN A 117 -3.79 10.02 -0.17
CA GLN A 117 -3.05 11.02 0.60
C GLN A 117 -2.07 10.37 1.59
N GLN A 118 -2.49 9.31 2.29
CA GLN A 118 -1.63 8.59 3.21
C GLN A 118 -0.48 7.87 2.48
N GLN A 119 -0.75 7.30 1.32
CA GLN A 119 0.27 6.69 0.46
C GLN A 119 1.32 7.72 0.01
N ARG A 120 0.89 8.91 -0.39
CA ARG A 120 1.81 10.02 -0.73
C ARG A 120 2.70 10.39 0.45
N ASN A 121 2.13 10.50 1.64
CA ASN A 121 2.89 10.83 2.84
C ASN A 121 3.97 9.79 3.14
N ILE A 122 3.68 8.51 2.95
CA ILE A 122 4.66 7.43 3.06
C ILE A 122 5.74 7.57 1.99
N GLY A 123 5.35 7.82 0.74
CA GLY A 123 6.27 8.00 -0.38
C GLY A 123 7.23 9.18 -0.19
N LEU A 124 6.76 10.28 0.38
CA LEU A 124 7.56 11.49 0.62
C LEU A 124 8.67 11.28 1.66
N ARG A 125 8.58 10.28 2.51
CA ARG A 125 9.67 9.92 3.43
C ARG A 125 10.90 9.41 2.70
N GLY A 126 10.78 8.96 1.45
CA GLY A 126 11.87 8.45 0.62
C GLY A 126 12.30 7.04 0.99
N LYS A 127 13.29 6.52 0.26
CA LYS A 127 13.78 5.15 0.38
C LYS A 127 12.66 4.12 0.32
N VAL A 128 11.81 4.25 -0.69
CA VAL A 128 10.61 3.43 -0.86
C VAL A 128 10.50 2.87 -2.29
N VAL A 129 10.11 1.61 -2.38
CA VAL A 129 9.62 0.99 -3.61
C VAL A 129 8.13 0.74 -3.41
N MET A 130 7.32 1.53 -4.10
CA MET A 130 5.86 1.45 -4.01
C MET A 130 5.31 0.79 -5.26
N VAL A 131 4.55 -0.27 -5.07
CA VAL A 131 3.93 -1.02 -6.16
C VAL A 131 2.40 -0.92 -6.09
N GLY A 132 1.76 -0.92 -7.24
CA GLY A 132 0.31 -0.89 -7.32
C GLY A 132 -0.17 -0.50 -8.71
N ARG A 133 -1.36 0.08 -8.76
CA ARG A 133 -1.94 0.71 -9.95
C ARG A 133 -1.85 2.22 -9.79
N ASP A 134 -1.56 2.92 -10.89
CA ASP A 134 -1.53 4.39 -10.94
C ASP A 134 -0.58 5.04 -9.91
N ILE A 135 0.52 4.36 -9.55
CA ILE A 135 1.47 4.89 -8.58
C ILE A 135 2.23 6.08 -9.17
N GLY A 136 2.81 5.92 -10.36
CA GLY A 136 3.57 6.96 -11.04
C GLY A 136 2.71 8.04 -11.70
N THR A 137 1.39 7.89 -11.73
CA THR A 137 0.47 8.86 -12.34
C THR A 137 -0.38 9.61 -11.32
N VAL A 138 -0.80 8.94 -10.27
CA VAL A 138 -1.72 9.50 -9.26
C VAL A 138 -1.09 9.64 -7.89
N VAL A 139 -0.47 8.57 -7.38
CA VAL A 139 0.04 8.55 -6.00
C VAL A 139 1.34 9.34 -5.87
N MET A 140 2.32 9.01 -6.70
CA MET A 140 3.64 9.65 -6.73
C MET A 140 4.00 10.12 -8.14
N PRO A 141 3.31 11.15 -8.68
CA PRO A 141 3.58 11.61 -10.04
C PRO A 141 4.99 12.19 -10.22
N ASP A 142 5.62 12.63 -9.13
CA ASP A 142 6.98 13.20 -9.10
C ASP A 142 8.05 12.18 -8.63
N ALA A 143 7.74 10.87 -8.62
CA ALA A 143 8.70 9.85 -8.24
C ALA A 143 9.96 9.93 -9.12
N GLU A 144 11.13 9.82 -8.50
CA GLU A 144 12.42 9.91 -9.20
C GLU A 144 12.63 8.79 -10.23
N MET A 145 11.97 7.64 -10.01
CA MET A 145 11.96 6.54 -10.97
C MET A 145 10.57 5.93 -11.07
N THR A 146 10.12 5.69 -12.30
CA THR A 146 8.88 4.97 -12.58
C THR A 146 9.18 3.77 -13.46
N ALA A 147 8.52 2.65 -13.17
CA ALA A 147 8.55 1.46 -13.99
C ALA A 147 7.11 1.01 -14.30
N HIS A 148 6.85 0.77 -15.58
CA HIS A 148 5.55 0.28 -16.05
C HIS A 148 5.79 -1.06 -16.75
N GLY A 149 4.98 -2.06 -16.46
CA GLY A 149 5.15 -3.34 -17.12
C GLY A 149 3.88 -4.16 -17.19
N HIS A 150 3.70 -4.76 -18.35
CA HIS A 150 2.74 -5.84 -18.52
C HIS A 150 3.28 -7.17 -18.00
N ALA A 151 4.60 -7.29 -17.92
CA ALA A 151 5.28 -8.47 -17.40
C ALA A 151 6.71 -8.14 -16.95
N PHE A 152 6.87 -7.89 -15.67
CA PHE A 152 8.19 -7.66 -15.06
C PHE A 152 9.09 -8.93 -15.04
N LEU A 153 8.51 -10.11 -15.24
CA LEU A 153 9.20 -11.41 -15.15
C LEU A 153 9.50 -12.09 -16.50
N GLN A 154 9.26 -11.42 -17.62
CA GLN A 154 9.48 -12.01 -18.96
C GLN A 154 10.93 -11.93 -19.46
N ARG A 155 11.90 -11.77 -18.57
CA ARG A 155 13.32 -11.82 -18.96
C ARG A 155 14.12 -12.75 -18.06
#